data_825eda23db552ed8976c6c7c0426ea3c
#
_entry.id   825eda23db552ed8976c6c7c0426ea3c
#
_cell.length_a   1.000
_cell.length_b   1.000
_cell.length_c   1.000
_cell.angle_alpha   90.00
_cell.angle_beta   90.00
_cell.angle_gamma   90.00
#
_symmetry.space_group_name_H-M   'P 1'
#
loop_
_entity.id
_entity.type
_entity.pdbx_description
1 polymer ?
#
loop_
_entity_poly.entity_id
_entity_poly.type
_entity_poly.pdbx_seq_one_letter_code
_entity_poly.pdbx_strand_id
1 'polypeptide(L)'
;MEEERFIDQNPLDEGEVQVELSLRPQTLQQYIGQQKVKEELAVYIQAARSRSEALDHVLLYGPPGLGKTTLAMVIANELEVGIKTTSGPAIERPGDLVALLNDLEAGDVLFIDEIHRLPRVVEEMLYSAMEDFFVDIVVGQGPTAHPVHFPLPPFTLIGATTRAGALSAPLRDRFGIVEHMEYYDEASLSEIVKRSANVFDSEIKDEAALEIALRSRGTPRIANRLLKRVRDFSQVYEEGMISKEITQQALKVLRVDAKGLDHIDRKLLTAMIDLYDGGPVGLGAIAANISEDAETIEDMYEPYLLQIGFLKRTSRGRVVTPEGYAHLGRLYPLS
;
A
#
# COMPACT_ATOMS: atom_id res chain seq x y z
N MET A 1 -9.85 -25.73 -4.47
CA MET A 1 -10.29 -24.35 -4.77
C MET A 1 -9.58 -23.48 -3.77
N GLU A 2 -8.63 -22.69 -4.22
CA GLU A 2 -8.04 -21.64 -3.38
C GLU A 2 -9.19 -20.67 -3.04
N GLU A 3 -9.47 -20.49 -1.74
CA GLU A 3 -10.44 -19.47 -1.31
C GLU A 3 -9.87 -18.10 -1.71
N GLU A 4 -10.58 -17.37 -2.57
CA GLU A 4 -10.20 -16.00 -2.97
C GLU A 4 -9.98 -15.14 -1.73
N ARG A 5 -8.77 -14.64 -1.56
CA ARG A 5 -8.38 -13.76 -0.45
C ARG A 5 -8.73 -12.33 -0.82
N PHE A 6 -9.86 -11.83 -0.37
CA PHE A 6 -10.31 -10.45 -0.65
C PHE A 6 -9.38 -9.37 -0.09
N ILE A 7 -8.49 -9.75 0.82
CA ILE A 7 -7.58 -8.85 1.54
C ILE A 7 -6.15 -8.93 1.00
N ASP A 8 -5.88 -9.83 0.03
CA ASP A 8 -4.55 -9.97 -0.55
C ASP A 8 -4.06 -8.64 -1.14
N GLN A 9 -2.78 -8.35 -0.92
CA GLN A 9 -2.14 -7.11 -1.39
C GLN A 9 -1.73 -7.19 -2.85
N ASN A 10 -1.64 -8.41 -3.40
CA ASN A 10 -1.28 -8.61 -4.80
C ASN A 10 -2.53 -8.60 -5.68
N PRO A 11 -2.46 -8.04 -6.90
CA PRO A 11 -3.55 -8.18 -7.87
C PRO A 11 -3.77 -9.65 -8.20
N LEU A 12 -5.05 -10.06 -8.28
CA LEU A 12 -5.43 -11.45 -8.53
C LEU A 12 -5.22 -11.85 -10.01
N ASP A 13 -5.34 -10.86 -10.92
CA ASP A 13 -5.15 -11.04 -12.36
C ASP A 13 -4.81 -9.72 -13.09
N GLU A 14 -4.43 -9.80 -14.38
CA GLU A 14 -4.14 -8.64 -15.24
C GLU A 14 -5.36 -7.71 -15.43
N GLY A 15 -6.57 -8.25 -15.40
CA GLY A 15 -7.81 -7.48 -15.49
C GLY A 15 -8.04 -6.61 -14.24
N GLU A 16 -7.65 -7.07 -13.07
CA GLU A 16 -7.70 -6.29 -11.84
C GLU A 16 -6.75 -5.10 -11.89
N VAL A 17 -5.55 -5.30 -12.45
CA VAL A 17 -4.56 -4.22 -12.63
C VAL A 17 -5.12 -3.11 -13.53
N GLN A 18 -5.75 -3.44 -14.67
CA GLN A 18 -6.33 -2.45 -15.56
C GLN A 18 -7.48 -1.68 -14.91
N VAL A 19 -8.32 -2.38 -14.16
CA VAL A 19 -9.42 -1.77 -13.41
C VAL A 19 -8.87 -0.83 -12.33
N GLU A 20 -7.88 -1.24 -11.55
CA GLU A 20 -7.23 -0.36 -10.56
C GLU A 20 -6.65 0.89 -11.21
N LEU A 21 -6.04 0.78 -12.38
CA LEU A 21 -5.51 1.92 -13.13
C LEU A 21 -6.60 2.92 -13.52
N SER A 22 -7.77 2.44 -13.97
CA SER A 22 -8.90 3.31 -14.35
C SER A 22 -9.50 4.06 -13.17
N LEU A 23 -9.37 3.53 -11.95
CA LEU A 23 -9.88 4.15 -10.73
C LEU A 23 -8.94 5.20 -10.14
N ARG A 24 -7.69 5.30 -10.63
CA ARG A 24 -6.70 6.22 -10.06
C ARG A 24 -7.00 7.68 -10.36
N PRO A 25 -6.94 8.58 -9.36
CA PRO A 25 -6.97 10.02 -9.59
C PRO A 25 -5.76 10.45 -10.40
N GLN A 26 -5.96 11.47 -11.22
CA GLN A 26 -4.89 12.03 -12.06
C GLN A 26 -4.26 13.29 -11.46
N THR A 27 -4.95 13.97 -10.56
CA THR A 27 -4.52 15.23 -9.94
C THR A 27 -4.64 15.18 -8.41
N LEU A 28 -3.91 16.04 -7.70
CA LEU A 28 -4.04 16.22 -6.25
C LEU A 28 -5.46 16.63 -5.84
N GLN A 29 -6.17 17.37 -6.68
CA GLN A 29 -7.56 17.75 -6.41
C GLN A 29 -8.50 16.55 -6.42
N GLN A 30 -8.27 15.59 -7.32
CA GLN A 30 -9.05 14.35 -7.41
C GLN A 30 -8.65 13.33 -6.35
N TYR A 31 -7.48 13.48 -5.73
CA TYR A 31 -6.97 12.57 -4.72
C TYR A 31 -7.69 12.82 -3.39
N ILE A 32 -8.55 11.89 -2.97
CA ILE A 32 -9.36 11.98 -1.75
C ILE A 32 -8.51 11.54 -0.54
N GLY A 33 -8.69 12.20 0.60
CA GLY A 33 -7.97 11.92 1.83
C GLY A 33 -6.53 12.45 1.86
N GLN A 34 -5.74 12.04 2.85
CA GLN A 34 -4.34 12.45 3.06
C GLN A 34 -4.13 13.97 2.99
N GLN A 35 -5.02 14.75 3.60
CA GLN A 35 -5.12 16.19 3.38
C GLN A 35 -3.80 16.92 3.66
N LYS A 36 -3.13 16.58 4.78
CA LYS A 36 -1.85 17.19 5.15
C LYS A 36 -0.77 16.92 4.09
N VAL A 37 -0.62 15.66 3.66
CA VAL A 37 0.34 15.25 2.63
C VAL A 37 0.08 15.99 1.32
N LYS A 38 -1.18 16.13 0.92
CA LYS A 38 -1.58 16.87 -0.29
C LYS A 38 -1.21 18.35 -0.23
N GLU A 39 -1.48 19.00 0.90
CA GLU A 39 -1.17 20.42 1.09
C GLU A 39 0.33 20.67 1.02
N GLU A 40 1.15 19.84 1.67
CA GLU A 40 2.61 19.95 1.64
C GLU A 40 3.15 19.67 0.22
N LEU A 41 2.73 18.59 -0.43
CA LEU A 41 3.14 18.26 -1.80
C LEU A 41 2.73 19.32 -2.81
N ALA A 42 1.54 19.94 -2.69
CA ALA A 42 1.09 21.00 -3.58
C ALA A 42 2.05 22.19 -3.55
N VAL A 43 2.55 22.58 -2.37
CA VAL A 43 3.54 23.65 -2.21
C VAL A 43 4.87 23.28 -2.85
N TYR A 44 5.38 22.07 -2.59
CA TYR A 44 6.67 21.61 -3.11
C TYR A 44 6.66 21.50 -4.64
N ILE A 45 5.60 20.91 -5.20
CA ILE A 45 5.40 20.78 -6.65
C ILE A 45 5.32 22.15 -7.31
N GLN A 46 4.52 23.07 -6.77
CA GLN A 46 4.40 24.41 -7.30
C GLN A 46 5.74 25.16 -7.26
N ALA A 47 6.51 25.01 -6.20
CA ALA A 47 7.82 25.63 -6.06
C ALA A 47 8.83 25.05 -7.06
N ALA A 48 8.90 23.74 -7.23
CA ALA A 48 9.77 23.08 -8.22
C ALA A 48 9.43 23.54 -9.66
N ARG A 49 8.15 23.54 -10.02
CA ARG A 49 7.67 24.04 -11.33
C ARG A 49 8.05 25.50 -11.56
N SER A 50 7.89 26.37 -10.57
CA SER A 50 8.22 27.80 -10.71
C SER A 50 9.69 28.09 -10.94
N ARG A 51 10.57 27.20 -10.44
CA ARG A 51 12.03 27.27 -10.64
C ARG A 51 12.53 26.46 -11.83
N SER A 52 11.64 25.68 -12.49
CA SER A 52 12.00 24.71 -13.54
C SER A 52 13.08 23.72 -13.07
N GLU A 53 12.95 23.24 -11.85
CA GLU A 53 13.84 22.27 -11.21
C GLU A 53 13.10 20.94 -11.00
N ALA A 54 13.87 19.82 -10.92
CA ALA A 54 13.30 18.56 -10.45
C ALA A 54 12.81 18.72 -8.99
N LEU A 55 11.74 18.01 -8.63
CA LEU A 55 11.30 17.96 -7.24
C LEU A 55 12.32 17.21 -6.39
N ASP A 56 12.49 17.59 -5.14
CA ASP A 56 13.27 16.83 -4.18
C ASP A 56 12.80 15.38 -4.12
N HIS A 57 13.70 14.45 -3.79
CA HIS A 57 13.35 13.03 -3.66
C HIS A 57 12.31 12.83 -2.55
N VAL A 58 11.30 11.98 -2.83
CA VAL A 58 10.14 11.75 -1.96
C VAL A 58 10.13 10.33 -1.42
N LEU A 59 9.98 10.17 -0.11
CA LEU A 59 9.71 8.89 0.53
C LEU A 59 8.26 8.83 1.01
N LEU A 60 7.49 7.90 0.46
CA LEU A 60 6.12 7.61 0.88
C LEU A 60 6.12 6.35 1.74
N TYR A 61 5.74 6.44 3.01
CA TYR A 61 5.72 5.27 3.87
C TYR A 61 4.39 5.12 4.62
N GLY A 62 4.08 3.89 5.00
CA GLY A 62 2.84 3.56 5.71
C GLY A 62 2.26 2.21 5.29
N PRO A 63 1.18 1.78 5.92
CA PRO A 63 0.52 0.52 5.63
C PRO A 63 0.24 0.30 4.14
N PRO A 64 0.10 -0.96 3.69
CA PRO A 64 -0.21 -1.25 2.30
C PRO A 64 -1.65 -0.83 1.94
N GLY A 65 -1.90 -0.63 0.64
CA GLY A 65 -3.25 -0.31 0.13
C GLY A 65 -3.71 1.14 0.33
N LEU A 66 -2.85 2.04 0.84
CA LEU A 66 -3.16 3.45 1.10
C LEU A 66 -2.98 4.38 -0.11
N GLY A 67 -2.51 3.86 -1.24
CA GLY A 67 -2.39 4.65 -2.47
C GLY A 67 -1.01 5.29 -2.71
N LYS A 68 0.10 4.79 -2.11
CA LYS A 68 1.46 5.30 -2.34
C LYS A 68 1.83 5.36 -3.82
N THR A 69 1.62 4.29 -4.56
CA THR A 69 1.84 4.22 -6.01
C THR A 69 0.97 5.21 -6.78
N THR A 70 -0.30 5.35 -6.37
CA THR A 70 -1.22 6.32 -6.96
C THR A 70 -0.75 7.75 -6.72
N LEU A 71 -0.28 8.07 -5.52
CA LEU A 71 0.23 9.39 -5.20
C LEU A 71 1.50 9.73 -6.00
N ALA A 72 2.40 8.75 -6.21
CA ALA A 72 3.57 8.93 -7.05
C ALA A 72 3.19 9.28 -8.51
N MET A 73 2.17 8.63 -9.06
CA MET A 73 1.65 8.95 -10.40
C MET A 73 1.02 10.35 -10.43
N VAL A 74 0.27 10.73 -9.39
CA VAL A 74 -0.31 12.08 -9.28
C VAL A 74 0.79 13.14 -9.21
N ILE A 75 1.87 12.90 -8.46
CA ILE A 75 3.02 13.83 -8.39
C ILE A 75 3.63 14.03 -9.79
N ALA A 76 3.88 12.95 -10.54
CA ALA A 76 4.44 13.05 -11.89
C ALA A 76 3.51 13.81 -12.84
N ASN A 77 2.19 13.55 -12.78
CA ASN A 77 1.18 14.27 -13.56
C ASN A 77 1.15 15.77 -13.21
N GLU A 78 1.19 16.13 -11.93
CA GLU A 78 1.22 17.53 -11.49
C GLU A 78 2.53 18.24 -11.89
N LEU A 79 3.63 17.52 -11.97
CA LEU A 79 4.91 18.02 -12.49
C LEU A 79 4.93 18.10 -14.02
N GLU A 80 3.99 17.47 -14.72
CA GLU A 80 3.93 17.33 -16.19
C GLU A 80 5.17 16.63 -16.78
N VAL A 81 5.66 15.57 -16.11
CA VAL A 81 6.84 14.80 -16.49
C VAL A 81 6.53 13.32 -16.63
N GLY A 82 7.45 12.57 -17.25
CA GLY A 82 7.38 11.12 -17.36
C GLY A 82 7.57 10.42 -16.00
N ILE A 83 7.02 9.21 -15.89
CA ILE A 83 7.23 8.34 -14.73
C ILE A 83 7.66 6.95 -15.18
N LYS A 84 8.78 6.46 -14.64
CA LYS A 84 9.17 5.06 -14.72
C LYS A 84 8.85 4.37 -13.40
N THR A 85 8.20 3.22 -13.46
CA THR A 85 7.78 2.50 -12.27
C THR A 85 8.45 1.14 -12.18
N THR A 86 8.95 0.80 -11.01
CA THR A 86 9.54 -0.49 -10.71
C THR A 86 9.31 -0.86 -9.23
N SER A 87 9.84 -1.98 -8.79
CA SER A 87 9.82 -2.39 -7.38
C SER A 87 11.21 -2.81 -6.91
N GLY A 88 11.46 -2.73 -5.60
CA GLY A 88 12.73 -3.17 -5.02
C GLY A 88 13.10 -4.60 -5.42
N PRO A 89 12.20 -5.59 -5.29
CA PRO A 89 12.46 -6.96 -5.72
C PRO A 89 12.76 -7.14 -7.21
N ALA A 90 12.30 -6.24 -8.07
CA ALA A 90 12.55 -6.32 -9.52
C ALA A 90 13.95 -5.83 -9.92
N ILE A 91 14.65 -5.14 -9.03
CA ILE A 91 16.01 -4.65 -9.24
C ILE A 91 16.99 -5.57 -8.50
N GLU A 92 17.48 -6.59 -9.19
CA GLU A 92 18.37 -7.58 -8.57
C GLU A 92 19.87 -7.15 -8.63
N ARG A 93 20.23 -6.39 -9.65
CA ARG A 93 21.64 -6.04 -9.94
C ARG A 93 21.80 -4.55 -10.23
N PRO A 94 23.00 -4.00 -10.01
CA PRO A 94 23.31 -2.62 -10.39
C PRO A 94 22.97 -2.26 -11.84
N GLY A 95 23.15 -3.20 -12.78
CA GLY A 95 22.82 -3.00 -14.19
C GLY A 95 21.35 -2.76 -14.46
N ASP A 96 20.46 -3.36 -13.67
CA ASP A 96 19.01 -3.16 -13.81
C ASP A 96 18.65 -1.72 -13.43
N LEU A 97 19.24 -1.19 -12.36
CA LEU A 97 19.05 0.20 -11.95
C LEU A 97 19.64 1.18 -13.00
N VAL A 98 20.84 0.90 -13.52
CA VAL A 98 21.47 1.75 -14.54
C VAL A 98 20.60 1.83 -15.80
N ALA A 99 20.01 0.73 -16.23
CA ALA A 99 19.09 0.71 -17.38
C ALA A 99 17.89 1.63 -17.16
N LEU A 100 17.29 1.57 -15.97
CA LEU A 100 16.15 2.44 -15.61
C LEU A 100 16.56 3.92 -15.56
N LEU A 101 17.72 4.24 -14.97
CA LEU A 101 18.20 5.60 -14.84
C LEU A 101 18.63 6.21 -16.19
N ASN A 102 19.18 5.39 -17.10
CA ASN A 102 19.56 5.82 -18.45
C ASN A 102 18.36 6.21 -19.32
N ASP A 103 17.20 5.65 -19.03
CA ASP A 103 15.94 5.87 -19.76
C ASP A 103 15.16 7.10 -19.26
N LEU A 104 15.70 7.84 -18.27
CA LEU A 104 15.06 9.04 -17.74
C LEU A 104 15.42 10.28 -18.55
N GLU A 105 14.44 11.15 -18.70
CA GLU A 105 14.65 12.52 -19.20
C GLU A 105 14.77 13.51 -18.01
N ALA A 106 15.19 14.73 -18.29
CA ALA A 106 15.35 15.73 -17.24
C ALA A 106 13.99 16.08 -16.60
N GLY A 107 13.90 15.95 -15.28
CA GLY A 107 12.69 16.18 -14.51
C GLY A 107 11.83 14.93 -14.28
N ASP A 108 12.08 13.83 -14.98
CA ASP A 108 11.31 12.60 -14.84
C ASP A 108 11.30 12.04 -13.42
N VAL A 109 10.27 11.24 -13.14
CA VAL A 109 10.11 10.52 -11.88
C VAL A 109 10.52 9.06 -12.06
N LEU A 110 11.42 8.58 -11.18
CA LEU A 110 11.63 7.15 -10.97
C LEU A 110 10.88 6.74 -9.70
N PHE A 111 9.88 5.87 -9.85
CA PHE A 111 9.14 5.30 -8.71
C PHE A 111 9.62 3.89 -8.41
N ILE A 112 10.03 3.65 -7.16
CA ILE A 112 10.42 2.32 -6.66
C ILE A 112 9.50 1.91 -5.51
N ASP A 113 8.61 0.95 -5.78
CA ASP A 113 7.78 0.35 -4.71
C ASP A 113 8.60 -0.64 -3.89
N GLU A 114 8.25 -0.82 -2.61
CA GLU A 114 8.97 -1.67 -1.66
C GLU A 114 10.50 -1.43 -1.68
N ILE A 115 10.90 -0.16 -1.69
CA ILE A 115 12.30 0.28 -1.83
C ILE A 115 13.22 -0.32 -0.75
N HIS A 116 12.69 -0.69 0.42
CA HIS A 116 13.43 -1.36 1.49
C HIS A 116 13.92 -2.77 1.13
N ARG A 117 13.43 -3.34 0.00
CA ARG A 117 13.84 -4.66 -0.50
C ARG A 117 14.95 -4.59 -1.55
N LEU A 118 15.49 -3.42 -1.81
CA LEU A 118 16.65 -3.28 -2.71
C LEU A 118 17.88 -4.02 -2.15
N PRO A 119 18.63 -4.73 -3.00
CA PRO A 119 19.95 -5.24 -2.62
C PRO A 119 20.87 -4.10 -2.21
N ARG A 120 21.70 -4.31 -1.18
CA ARG A 120 22.57 -3.28 -0.62
C ARG A 120 23.48 -2.62 -1.68
N VAL A 121 24.01 -3.40 -2.62
CA VAL A 121 24.88 -2.88 -3.68
C VAL A 121 24.13 -1.93 -4.64
N VAL A 122 22.84 -2.17 -4.86
CA VAL A 122 21.95 -1.30 -5.65
C VAL A 122 21.62 -0.04 -4.87
N GLU A 123 21.34 -0.18 -3.58
CA GLU A 123 21.07 0.93 -2.67
C GLU A 123 22.25 1.90 -2.61
N GLU A 124 23.49 1.37 -2.48
CA GLU A 124 24.74 2.18 -2.47
C GLU A 124 24.95 2.97 -3.79
N MET A 125 24.52 2.41 -4.93
CA MET A 125 24.56 3.12 -6.22
C MET A 125 23.54 4.27 -6.27
N LEU A 126 22.37 4.12 -5.64
CA LEU A 126 21.37 5.19 -5.56
C LEU A 126 21.90 6.42 -4.82
N TYR A 127 22.84 6.29 -3.90
CA TYR A 127 23.35 7.44 -3.14
C TYR A 127 23.94 8.52 -4.06
N SER A 128 24.84 8.14 -4.96
CA SER A 128 25.46 9.06 -5.92
C SER A 128 24.44 9.54 -6.97
N ALA A 129 23.54 8.65 -7.39
CA ALA A 129 22.48 9.01 -8.33
C ALA A 129 21.54 10.08 -7.77
N MET A 130 21.22 10.02 -6.48
CA MET A 130 20.33 10.99 -5.81
C MET A 130 21.03 12.31 -5.48
N GLU A 131 22.28 12.28 -5.02
CA GLU A 131 22.98 13.48 -4.58
C GLU A 131 23.60 14.27 -5.73
N ASP A 132 24.29 13.57 -6.64
CA ASP A 132 25.18 14.19 -7.62
C ASP A 132 24.77 13.90 -9.07
N PHE A 133 23.66 13.19 -9.29
CA PHE A 133 23.16 12.81 -10.61
C PHE A 133 24.18 12.10 -11.48
N PHE A 134 24.88 11.12 -10.92
CA PHE A 134 25.75 10.20 -11.66
C PHE A 134 25.75 8.80 -11.05
N VAL A 135 26.21 7.84 -11.83
CA VAL A 135 26.55 6.49 -11.36
C VAL A 135 27.93 6.09 -11.87
N ASP A 136 28.70 5.39 -11.04
CA ASP A 136 29.97 4.78 -11.44
C ASP A 136 29.72 3.36 -11.96
N ILE A 137 30.11 3.11 -13.20
CA ILE A 137 29.98 1.81 -13.86
C ILE A 137 31.38 1.25 -14.07
N VAL A 138 31.65 0.04 -13.57
CA VAL A 138 32.92 -0.62 -13.84
C VAL A 138 32.88 -1.28 -15.23
N VAL A 139 33.72 -0.78 -16.14
CA VAL A 139 33.84 -1.30 -17.50
C VAL A 139 35.16 -2.06 -17.63
N GLY A 140 35.13 -3.24 -18.27
CA GLY A 140 36.31 -4.12 -18.45
C GLY A 140 36.31 -5.27 -17.45
N GLN A 141 37.31 -6.13 -17.55
CA GLN A 141 37.51 -7.30 -16.67
C GLN A 141 38.94 -7.40 -16.17
N GLY A 142 39.10 -7.90 -14.95
CA GLY A 142 40.41 -8.12 -14.34
C GLY A 142 41.23 -6.79 -14.19
N PRO A 143 42.52 -6.81 -14.49
CA PRO A 143 43.41 -5.64 -14.31
C PRO A 143 43.07 -4.42 -15.21
N THR A 144 42.27 -4.60 -16.23
CA THR A 144 41.82 -3.53 -17.15
C THR A 144 40.49 -2.92 -16.76
N ALA A 145 39.84 -3.42 -15.69
CA ALA A 145 38.61 -2.85 -15.18
C ALA A 145 38.89 -1.42 -14.65
N HIS A 146 38.09 -0.46 -15.12
CA HIS A 146 38.15 0.92 -14.66
C HIS A 146 36.73 1.49 -14.46
N PRO A 147 36.50 2.35 -13.46
CA PRO A 147 35.24 3.02 -13.28
C PRO A 147 35.03 4.06 -14.40
N VAL A 148 33.82 4.09 -14.93
CA VAL A 148 33.34 5.12 -15.85
C VAL A 148 32.24 5.88 -15.15
N HIS A 149 32.43 7.18 -15.05
CA HIS A 149 31.50 8.12 -14.47
C HIS A 149 30.37 8.39 -15.49
N PHE A 150 29.16 7.91 -15.22
CA PHE A 150 28.01 8.07 -16.12
C PHE A 150 27.08 9.15 -15.58
N PRO A 151 26.99 10.33 -16.24
CA PRO A 151 26.11 11.41 -15.80
C PRO A 151 24.65 11.06 -16.07
N LEU A 152 23.76 11.48 -15.16
CA LEU A 152 22.33 11.33 -15.24
C LEU A 152 21.67 12.70 -15.40
N PRO A 153 20.52 12.80 -16.09
CA PRO A 153 19.71 14.00 -16.02
C PRO A 153 19.18 14.19 -14.58
N PRO A 154 18.95 15.43 -14.13
CA PRO A 154 18.23 15.65 -12.87
C PRO A 154 16.87 14.95 -12.89
N PHE A 155 16.56 14.15 -11.88
CA PHE A 155 15.34 13.39 -11.77
C PHE A 155 14.82 13.40 -10.33
N THR A 156 13.56 13.00 -10.13
CA THR A 156 12.99 12.80 -8.81
C THR A 156 12.85 11.30 -8.52
N LEU A 157 13.48 10.81 -7.47
CA LEU A 157 13.20 9.47 -6.94
C LEU A 157 12.01 9.56 -5.99
N ILE A 158 10.97 8.74 -6.24
CA ILE A 158 9.89 8.51 -5.28
C ILE A 158 10.02 7.07 -4.78
N GLY A 159 10.43 6.89 -3.53
CA GLY A 159 10.47 5.60 -2.87
C GLY A 159 9.18 5.34 -2.10
N ALA A 160 8.62 4.13 -2.20
CA ALA A 160 7.51 3.70 -1.38
C ALA A 160 7.91 2.51 -0.50
N THR A 161 7.44 2.48 0.74
CA THR A 161 7.71 1.38 1.65
C THR A 161 6.60 1.17 2.69
N THR A 162 6.38 -0.07 3.05
CA THR A 162 5.55 -0.43 4.21
C THR A 162 6.35 -0.44 5.51
N ARG A 163 7.69 -0.52 5.41
CA ARG A 163 8.62 -0.70 6.52
C ARG A 163 9.72 0.37 6.52
N ALA A 164 9.37 1.62 6.88
CA ALA A 164 10.33 2.73 6.90
C ALA A 164 11.57 2.46 7.78
N GLY A 165 11.40 1.70 8.86
CA GLY A 165 12.50 1.29 9.73
C GLY A 165 13.46 0.26 9.12
N ALA A 166 13.11 -0.38 8.00
CA ALA A 166 13.98 -1.32 7.29
C ALA A 166 14.91 -0.64 6.27
N LEU A 167 14.66 0.64 5.97
CA LEU A 167 15.57 1.44 5.14
C LEU A 167 16.86 1.75 5.90
N SER A 168 17.98 1.71 5.20
CA SER A 168 19.23 2.21 5.78
C SER A 168 19.15 3.70 6.08
N ALA A 169 19.84 4.14 7.13
CA ALA A 169 19.88 5.57 7.45
C ALA A 169 20.44 6.41 6.30
N PRO A 170 21.55 5.99 5.60
CA PRO A 170 22.07 6.76 4.48
C PRO A 170 21.07 6.95 3.34
N LEU A 171 20.26 5.94 3.00
CA LEU A 171 19.23 6.09 1.97
C LEU A 171 18.11 7.02 2.42
N ARG A 172 17.62 6.81 3.65
CA ARG A 172 16.50 7.60 4.18
C ARG A 172 16.86 9.10 4.28
N ASP A 173 18.08 9.43 4.69
CA ASP A 173 18.52 10.81 4.90
C ASP A 173 18.67 11.60 3.57
N ARG A 174 18.63 10.90 2.41
CA ARG A 174 18.65 11.49 1.08
C ARG A 174 17.29 11.90 0.53
N PHE A 175 16.23 11.51 1.21
CA PHE A 175 14.88 11.97 0.86
C PHE A 175 14.62 13.33 1.51
N GLY A 176 14.48 14.38 0.69
CA GLY A 176 14.16 15.74 1.15
C GLY A 176 12.70 15.88 1.60
N ILE A 177 11.82 15.02 1.08
CA ILE A 177 10.39 14.99 1.41
C ILE A 177 10.05 13.61 1.94
N VAL A 178 9.49 13.53 3.15
CA VAL A 178 9.16 12.25 3.82
C VAL A 178 7.73 12.29 4.32
N GLU A 179 6.83 11.55 3.67
CA GLU A 179 5.40 11.59 3.93
C GLU A 179 4.87 10.28 4.50
N HIS A 180 4.19 10.39 5.64
CA HIS A 180 3.51 9.28 6.28
C HIS A 180 2.07 9.17 5.77
N MET A 181 1.74 8.06 5.14
CA MET A 181 0.38 7.75 4.71
C MET A 181 -0.39 7.12 5.86
N GLU A 182 -1.48 7.73 6.25
CA GLU A 182 -2.37 7.26 7.32
C GLU A 182 -3.56 6.49 6.77
N TYR A 183 -4.20 5.69 7.62
CA TYR A 183 -5.47 5.07 7.29
C TYR A 183 -6.54 6.12 7.02
N TYR A 184 -7.41 5.84 6.05
CA TYR A 184 -8.49 6.72 5.69
C TYR A 184 -9.65 6.60 6.68
N ASP A 185 -10.31 7.72 6.93
CA ASP A 185 -11.58 7.74 7.64
C ASP A 185 -12.74 7.21 6.76
N GLU A 186 -13.85 6.91 7.41
CA GLU A 186 -15.03 6.35 6.77
C GLU A 186 -15.65 7.30 5.73
N ALA A 187 -15.59 8.60 5.97
CA ALA A 187 -16.12 9.61 5.06
C ALA A 187 -15.32 9.66 3.76
N SER A 188 -14.00 9.73 3.86
CA SER A 188 -13.09 9.70 2.71
C SER A 188 -13.22 8.40 1.92
N LEU A 189 -13.33 7.24 2.59
CA LEU A 189 -13.54 5.96 1.92
C LEU A 189 -14.89 5.88 1.22
N SER A 190 -15.96 6.39 1.83
CA SER A 190 -17.28 6.45 1.21
C SER A 190 -17.24 7.30 -0.08
N GLU A 191 -16.52 8.42 -0.06
CA GLU A 191 -16.33 9.27 -1.23
C GLU A 191 -15.51 8.57 -2.33
N ILE A 192 -14.45 7.83 -1.95
CA ILE A 192 -13.68 6.99 -2.89
C ILE A 192 -14.57 5.92 -3.52
N VAL A 193 -15.41 5.23 -2.73
CA VAL A 193 -16.33 4.21 -3.21
C VAL A 193 -17.32 4.80 -4.22
N LYS A 194 -17.93 5.96 -3.93
CA LYS A 194 -18.84 6.65 -4.85
C LYS A 194 -18.16 7.04 -6.15
N ARG A 195 -16.96 7.61 -6.08
CA ARG A 195 -16.18 7.95 -7.27
C ARG A 195 -15.87 6.69 -8.09
N SER A 196 -15.47 5.61 -7.45
CA SER A 196 -15.15 4.35 -8.12
C SER A 196 -16.41 3.71 -8.74
N ALA A 197 -17.56 3.79 -8.09
CA ALA A 197 -18.84 3.34 -8.63
C ALA A 197 -19.20 4.11 -9.93
N ASN A 198 -18.99 5.43 -9.94
CA ASN A 198 -19.19 6.24 -11.14
C ASN A 198 -18.26 5.83 -12.30
N VAL A 199 -17.00 5.49 -12.02
CA VAL A 199 -16.07 4.96 -13.06
C VAL A 199 -16.54 3.63 -13.60
N PHE A 200 -17.22 2.81 -12.78
CA PHE A 200 -17.83 1.54 -13.20
C PHE A 200 -19.21 1.70 -13.84
N ASP A 201 -19.68 2.92 -14.05
CA ASP A 201 -21.04 3.20 -14.55
C ASP A 201 -22.12 2.49 -13.71
N SER A 202 -21.93 2.52 -12.39
CA SER A 202 -22.81 1.86 -11.42
C SER A 202 -23.41 2.89 -10.46
N GLU A 203 -24.73 2.89 -10.34
CA GLU A 203 -25.43 3.74 -9.37
C GLU A 203 -25.29 3.16 -7.96
N ILE A 204 -24.87 3.96 -6.99
CA ILE A 204 -24.70 3.56 -5.59
C ILE A 204 -25.39 4.53 -4.64
N LYS A 205 -26.13 3.99 -3.66
CA LYS A 205 -26.72 4.79 -2.59
C LYS A 205 -25.67 5.16 -1.53
N ASP A 206 -25.82 6.33 -0.91
CA ASP A 206 -24.92 6.81 0.13
C ASP A 206 -24.72 5.83 1.28
N GLU A 207 -25.81 5.18 1.71
CA GLU A 207 -25.77 4.18 2.77
C GLU A 207 -24.99 2.93 2.38
N ALA A 208 -25.04 2.53 1.10
CA ALA A 208 -24.27 1.41 0.57
C ALA A 208 -22.78 1.72 0.51
N ALA A 209 -22.43 2.94 0.05
CA ALA A 209 -21.06 3.39 0.03
C ALA A 209 -20.46 3.46 1.43
N LEU A 210 -21.21 3.95 2.42
CA LEU A 210 -20.79 3.96 3.82
C LEU A 210 -20.61 2.54 4.38
N GLU A 211 -21.52 1.62 4.05
CA GLU A 211 -21.45 0.21 4.47
C GLU A 211 -20.19 -0.49 3.95
N ILE A 212 -19.76 -0.21 2.71
CA ILE A 212 -18.50 -0.67 2.14
C ILE A 212 -17.31 -0.02 2.87
N ALA A 213 -17.37 1.30 3.06
CA ALA A 213 -16.31 2.07 3.72
C ALA A 213 -15.99 1.56 5.13
N LEU A 214 -17.03 1.29 5.94
CA LEU A 214 -16.93 0.75 7.30
C LEU A 214 -16.16 -0.59 7.36
N ARG A 215 -16.22 -1.40 6.29
CA ARG A 215 -15.56 -2.71 6.22
C ARG A 215 -14.25 -2.71 5.43
N SER A 216 -13.82 -1.53 4.98
CA SER A 216 -12.63 -1.38 4.12
C SER A 216 -11.32 -1.24 4.89
N ARG A 217 -11.33 -1.43 6.19
CA ARG A 217 -10.12 -1.40 7.06
C ARG A 217 -9.28 -0.13 6.90
N GLY A 218 -9.90 1.00 6.62
CA GLY A 218 -9.17 2.25 6.39
C GLY A 218 -8.37 2.30 5.09
N THR A 219 -8.58 1.37 4.14
CA THR A 219 -7.76 1.31 2.91
C THR A 219 -8.59 1.40 1.63
N PRO A 220 -8.22 2.30 0.70
CA PRO A 220 -8.88 2.43 -0.61
C PRO A 220 -8.87 1.15 -1.45
N ARG A 221 -7.79 0.36 -1.38
CA ARG A 221 -7.69 -0.90 -2.12
C ARG A 221 -8.77 -1.89 -1.73
N ILE A 222 -8.98 -2.11 -0.43
CA ILE A 222 -10.04 -3.01 0.07
C ILE A 222 -11.42 -2.43 -0.27
N ALA A 223 -11.62 -1.13 -0.15
CA ALA A 223 -12.87 -0.47 -0.52
C ALA A 223 -13.24 -0.76 -1.98
N ASN A 224 -12.30 -0.59 -2.91
CA ASN A 224 -12.52 -0.84 -4.33
C ASN A 224 -12.77 -2.33 -4.63
N ARG A 225 -12.07 -3.25 -3.95
CA ARG A 225 -12.31 -4.70 -4.09
C ARG A 225 -13.69 -5.09 -3.61
N LEU A 226 -14.10 -4.60 -2.45
CA LEU A 226 -15.45 -4.85 -1.94
C LEU A 226 -16.50 -4.26 -2.88
N LEU A 227 -16.32 -3.03 -3.36
CA LEU A 227 -17.21 -2.41 -4.33
C LEU A 227 -17.36 -3.26 -5.60
N LYS A 228 -16.26 -3.76 -6.17
CA LYS A 228 -16.29 -4.62 -7.35
C LYS A 228 -17.18 -5.85 -7.13
N ARG A 229 -17.02 -6.52 -6.00
CA ARG A 229 -17.83 -7.70 -5.65
C ARG A 229 -19.29 -7.34 -5.38
N VAL A 230 -19.55 -6.28 -4.62
CA VAL A 230 -20.92 -5.80 -4.37
C VAL A 230 -21.62 -5.44 -5.68
N ARG A 231 -20.93 -4.84 -6.64
CA ARG A 231 -21.45 -4.56 -7.98
C ARG A 231 -21.86 -5.85 -8.69
N ASP A 232 -21.04 -6.91 -8.63
CA ASP A 232 -21.40 -8.19 -9.25
C ASP A 232 -22.74 -8.72 -8.70
N PHE A 233 -22.98 -8.59 -7.38
CA PHE A 233 -24.26 -8.94 -6.75
C PHE A 233 -25.40 -8.04 -7.21
N SER A 234 -25.18 -6.71 -7.29
CA SER A 234 -26.23 -5.77 -7.71
C SER A 234 -26.68 -6.02 -9.14
N GLN A 235 -25.75 -6.37 -10.04
CA GLN A 235 -26.07 -6.70 -11.43
C GLN A 235 -26.94 -7.96 -11.57
N VAL A 236 -26.76 -8.91 -10.65
CA VAL A 236 -27.52 -10.18 -10.68
C VAL A 236 -28.88 -10.06 -9.99
N TYR A 237 -28.97 -9.27 -8.92
CA TYR A 237 -30.14 -9.28 -8.05
C TYR A 237 -30.95 -7.97 -8.03
N GLU A 238 -30.40 -6.82 -8.42
CA GLU A 238 -31.02 -5.50 -8.34
C GLU A 238 -30.82 -4.62 -9.58
N GLU A 239 -30.77 -5.20 -10.78
CA GLU A 239 -30.68 -4.49 -12.05
C GLU A 239 -29.54 -3.43 -12.10
N GLY A 240 -28.49 -3.61 -11.29
CA GLY A 240 -27.28 -2.79 -11.30
C GLY A 240 -27.24 -1.64 -10.29
N MET A 241 -28.33 -1.37 -9.55
CA MET A 241 -28.30 -0.39 -8.46
C MET A 241 -27.69 -1.02 -7.20
N ILE A 242 -26.72 -0.34 -6.60
CA ILE A 242 -26.07 -0.79 -5.36
C ILE A 242 -26.80 -0.21 -4.15
N SER A 243 -27.72 -0.99 -3.59
CA SER A 243 -28.45 -0.67 -2.36
C SER A 243 -27.69 -1.13 -1.11
N LYS A 244 -28.11 -0.66 0.06
CA LYS A 244 -27.58 -1.14 1.35
C LYS A 244 -27.86 -2.63 1.55
N GLU A 245 -29.06 -3.07 1.18
CA GLU A 245 -29.54 -4.44 1.35
C GLU A 245 -28.67 -5.42 0.55
N ILE A 246 -28.43 -5.12 -0.74
CA ILE A 246 -27.57 -5.96 -1.59
C ILE A 246 -26.11 -5.93 -1.10
N THR A 247 -25.65 -4.76 -0.63
CA THR A 247 -24.32 -4.63 -0.05
C THR A 247 -24.14 -5.55 1.16
N GLN A 248 -25.09 -5.53 2.09
CA GLN A 248 -25.04 -6.40 3.27
C GLN A 248 -25.14 -7.88 2.91
N GLN A 249 -25.94 -8.23 1.91
CA GLN A 249 -26.04 -9.60 1.42
C GLN A 249 -24.71 -10.05 0.80
N ALA A 250 -24.10 -9.24 -0.06
CA ALA A 250 -22.80 -9.53 -0.66
C ALA A 250 -21.71 -9.71 0.40
N LEU A 251 -21.58 -8.76 1.33
CA LEU A 251 -20.57 -8.82 2.41
C LEU A 251 -20.75 -10.05 3.31
N LYS A 252 -22.01 -10.49 3.55
CA LYS A 252 -22.28 -11.74 4.27
C LYS A 252 -21.80 -12.97 3.51
N VAL A 253 -22.03 -13.04 2.20
CA VAL A 253 -21.54 -14.15 1.34
C VAL A 253 -20.01 -14.14 1.29
N LEU A 254 -19.38 -12.95 1.22
CA LEU A 254 -17.94 -12.75 1.26
C LEU A 254 -17.35 -13.02 2.65
N ARG A 255 -18.18 -13.32 3.66
CA ARG A 255 -17.78 -13.56 5.05
C ARG A 255 -16.99 -12.40 5.70
N VAL A 256 -17.26 -11.18 5.25
CA VAL A 256 -16.72 -9.96 5.83
C VAL A 256 -17.67 -9.45 6.90
N ASP A 257 -17.19 -9.35 8.13
CA ASP A 257 -18.04 -8.95 9.26
C ASP A 257 -18.16 -7.42 9.42
N ALA A 258 -18.86 -6.98 10.47
CA ALA A 258 -19.14 -5.57 10.72
C ALA A 258 -17.88 -4.72 10.97
N LYS A 259 -16.75 -5.32 11.33
CA LYS A 259 -15.45 -4.68 11.50
C LYS A 259 -14.52 -4.90 10.31
N GLY A 260 -15.01 -5.48 9.21
CA GLY A 260 -14.18 -5.78 8.06
C GLY A 260 -13.24 -6.97 8.25
N LEU A 261 -13.43 -7.80 9.28
CA LEU A 261 -12.64 -9.01 9.45
C LEU A 261 -13.14 -10.11 8.52
N ASP A 262 -12.20 -10.78 7.87
CA ASP A 262 -12.46 -11.96 7.08
C ASP A 262 -12.35 -13.27 7.90
N HIS A 263 -12.37 -14.39 7.23
CA HIS A 263 -12.28 -15.69 7.89
C HIS A 263 -10.89 -15.96 8.46
N ILE A 264 -9.80 -15.45 7.85
CA ILE A 264 -8.43 -15.62 8.34
C ILE A 264 -8.21 -14.82 9.61
N ASP A 265 -8.66 -13.57 9.66
CA ASP A 265 -8.57 -12.76 10.90
C ASP A 265 -9.24 -13.46 12.06
N ARG A 266 -10.48 -13.94 11.83
CA ARG A 266 -11.23 -14.66 12.86
C ARG A 266 -10.56 -15.97 13.24
N LYS A 267 -10.00 -16.71 12.26
CA LYS A 267 -9.24 -17.94 12.51
C LYS A 267 -7.99 -17.66 13.36
N LEU A 268 -7.27 -16.55 13.06
CA LEU A 268 -6.09 -16.11 13.78
C LEU A 268 -6.46 -15.81 15.26
N LEU A 269 -7.43 -14.93 15.47
CA LEU A 269 -7.88 -14.58 16.83
C LEU A 269 -8.42 -15.79 17.59
N THR A 270 -9.19 -16.66 16.93
CA THR A 270 -9.75 -17.88 17.52
C THR A 270 -8.63 -18.85 17.90
N ALA A 271 -7.66 -19.08 17.03
CA ALA A 271 -6.52 -19.96 17.34
C ALA A 271 -5.71 -19.43 18.53
N MET A 272 -5.50 -18.12 18.61
CA MET A 272 -4.80 -17.52 19.76
C MET A 272 -5.58 -17.70 21.06
N ILE A 273 -6.91 -17.57 21.03
CA ILE A 273 -7.75 -17.74 22.21
C ILE A 273 -7.82 -19.21 22.62
N ASP A 274 -8.16 -20.10 21.69
CA ASP A 274 -8.48 -21.49 22.01
C ASP A 274 -7.23 -22.36 22.29
N LEU A 275 -6.07 -22.03 21.69
CA LEU A 275 -4.85 -22.82 21.83
C LEU A 275 -3.80 -22.21 22.77
N TYR A 276 -3.91 -20.91 23.07
CA TYR A 276 -2.88 -20.16 23.80
C TYR A 276 -3.48 -19.24 24.87
N ASP A 277 -4.73 -19.41 25.25
CA ASP A 277 -5.43 -18.58 26.25
C ASP A 277 -5.34 -17.07 25.95
N GLY A 278 -5.32 -16.71 24.65
CA GLY A 278 -5.18 -15.34 24.17
C GLY A 278 -3.74 -14.81 24.12
N GLY A 279 -2.77 -15.61 24.44
CA GLY A 279 -1.35 -15.26 24.40
C GLY A 279 -0.71 -14.96 25.75
N PRO A 280 0.59 -14.56 25.78
CA PRO A 280 1.42 -14.15 24.63
C PRO A 280 1.90 -15.30 23.75
N VAL A 281 1.79 -15.19 22.44
CA VAL A 281 2.19 -16.21 21.48
C VAL A 281 3.06 -15.62 20.37
N GLY A 282 4.10 -16.38 19.96
CA GLY A 282 5.00 -15.99 18.88
C GLY A 282 4.37 -16.13 17.49
N LEU A 283 4.77 -15.28 16.54
CA LEU A 283 4.24 -15.24 15.18
C LEU A 283 4.33 -16.60 14.48
N GLY A 284 5.48 -17.29 14.56
CA GLY A 284 5.68 -18.59 13.93
C GLY A 284 4.74 -19.69 14.47
N ALA A 285 4.38 -19.64 15.77
CA ALA A 285 3.43 -20.57 16.35
C ALA A 285 2.00 -20.31 15.84
N ILE A 286 1.61 -19.05 15.71
CA ILE A 286 0.32 -18.67 15.13
C ILE A 286 0.26 -19.14 13.67
N ALA A 287 1.27 -18.81 12.87
CA ALA A 287 1.40 -19.15 11.46
C ALA A 287 1.22 -20.66 11.21
N ALA A 288 1.95 -21.47 11.97
CA ALA A 288 1.87 -22.92 11.88
C ALA A 288 0.46 -23.48 12.18
N ASN A 289 -0.23 -22.90 13.19
CA ASN A 289 -1.56 -23.38 13.58
C ASN A 289 -2.68 -23.00 12.59
N ILE A 290 -2.57 -21.85 11.95
CA ILE A 290 -3.59 -21.44 10.99
C ILE A 290 -3.21 -21.81 9.54
N SER A 291 -2.04 -22.46 9.33
CA SER A 291 -1.50 -22.83 8.02
C SER A 291 -1.36 -21.62 7.09
N GLU A 292 -0.78 -20.55 7.62
CA GLU A 292 -0.52 -19.29 6.91
C GLU A 292 0.96 -18.95 7.03
N ASP A 293 1.49 -18.18 6.08
CA ASP A 293 2.86 -17.68 6.16
C ASP A 293 3.01 -16.59 7.24
N ALA A 294 4.12 -16.62 7.97
CA ALA A 294 4.36 -15.68 9.05
C ALA A 294 4.48 -14.22 8.56
N GLU A 295 5.14 -14.00 7.41
CA GLU A 295 5.28 -12.68 6.80
C GLU A 295 3.91 -12.16 6.35
N THR A 296 3.07 -13.02 5.77
CA THR A 296 1.69 -12.69 5.40
C THR A 296 0.87 -12.24 6.62
N ILE A 297 0.99 -12.95 7.75
CA ILE A 297 0.28 -12.54 8.97
C ILE A 297 0.78 -11.16 9.44
N GLU A 298 2.10 -10.94 9.48
CA GLU A 298 2.70 -9.71 9.99
C GLU A 298 2.40 -8.50 9.10
N ASP A 299 2.33 -8.69 7.79
CA ASP A 299 2.18 -7.59 6.83
C ASP A 299 0.73 -7.29 6.45
N MET A 300 -0.15 -8.32 6.47
CA MET A 300 -1.53 -8.18 5.97
C MET A 300 -2.60 -8.15 7.06
N TYR A 301 -2.49 -9.02 8.06
CA TYR A 301 -3.55 -9.21 9.05
C TYR A 301 -3.29 -8.46 10.35
N GLU A 302 -2.10 -8.61 10.91
CA GLU A 302 -1.73 -8.03 12.19
C GLU A 302 -1.87 -6.50 12.26
N PRO A 303 -1.45 -5.71 11.23
CA PRO A 303 -1.52 -4.26 11.31
C PRO A 303 -2.93 -3.72 11.58
N TYR A 304 -3.92 -4.29 10.91
CA TYR A 304 -5.30 -3.89 11.13
C TYR A 304 -5.84 -4.32 12.49
N LEU A 305 -5.53 -5.54 12.93
CA LEU A 305 -5.95 -6.05 14.24
C LEU A 305 -5.32 -5.24 15.40
N LEU A 306 -4.10 -4.76 15.21
CA LEU A 306 -3.44 -3.82 16.14
C LEU A 306 -4.14 -2.45 16.14
N GLN A 307 -4.48 -1.93 14.95
CA GLN A 307 -5.14 -0.63 14.78
C GLN A 307 -6.51 -0.58 15.47
N ILE A 308 -7.32 -1.63 15.29
CA ILE A 308 -8.65 -1.70 15.92
C ILE A 308 -8.59 -2.17 17.37
N GLY A 309 -7.38 -2.41 17.90
CA GLY A 309 -7.14 -2.78 19.28
C GLY A 309 -7.51 -4.21 19.65
N PHE A 310 -7.67 -5.13 18.69
CA PHE A 310 -7.98 -6.54 18.96
C PHE A 310 -6.75 -7.37 19.32
N LEU A 311 -5.57 -6.90 18.90
CA LEU A 311 -4.28 -7.45 19.26
C LEU A 311 -3.39 -6.40 19.95
N LYS A 312 -2.43 -6.88 20.74
CA LYS A 312 -1.29 -6.09 21.26
C LYS A 312 0.00 -6.86 21.03
N ARG A 313 1.06 -6.13 20.64
CA ARG A 313 2.43 -6.66 20.63
C ARG A 313 3.07 -6.47 22.01
N THR A 314 3.69 -7.51 22.54
CA THR A 314 4.49 -7.49 23.75
C THR A 314 5.89 -8.03 23.46
N SER A 315 6.84 -7.86 24.39
CA SER A 315 8.19 -8.44 24.27
C SER A 315 8.20 -9.98 24.20
N ARG A 316 7.12 -10.64 24.66
CA ARG A 316 6.97 -12.09 24.65
C ARG A 316 6.12 -12.63 23.49
N GLY A 317 5.47 -11.78 22.73
CA GLY A 317 4.60 -12.18 21.61
C GLY A 317 3.32 -11.36 21.52
N ARG A 318 2.37 -11.86 20.75
CA ARG A 318 1.07 -11.24 20.48
C ARG A 318 0.06 -11.68 21.52
N VAL A 319 -0.82 -10.76 21.92
CA VAL A 319 -1.87 -10.99 22.92
C VAL A 319 -3.20 -10.47 22.37
N VAL A 320 -4.25 -11.27 22.50
CA VAL A 320 -5.62 -10.84 22.17
C VAL A 320 -6.17 -9.97 23.31
N THR A 321 -6.78 -8.87 22.98
CA THR A 321 -7.33 -7.92 23.95
C THR A 321 -8.75 -8.32 24.39
N PRO A 322 -9.28 -7.72 25.46
CA PRO A 322 -10.69 -7.89 25.85
C PRO A 322 -11.67 -7.59 24.71
N GLU A 323 -11.35 -6.56 23.89
CA GLU A 323 -12.14 -6.16 22.74
C GLU A 323 -12.13 -7.24 21.65
N GLY A 324 -10.97 -7.88 21.39
CA GLY A 324 -10.86 -9.02 20.48
C GLY A 324 -11.65 -10.24 20.93
N TYR A 325 -11.64 -10.56 22.24
CA TYR A 325 -12.47 -11.58 22.83
C TYR A 325 -13.96 -11.29 22.66
N ALA A 326 -14.38 -10.07 23.03
CA ALA A 326 -15.78 -9.64 22.93
C ALA A 326 -16.30 -9.69 21.50
N HIS A 327 -15.49 -9.32 20.50
CA HIS A 327 -15.85 -9.38 19.09
C HIS A 327 -16.18 -10.82 18.64
N LEU A 328 -15.45 -11.81 19.14
CA LEU A 328 -15.71 -13.23 18.86
C LEU A 328 -16.79 -13.85 19.77
N GLY A 329 -17.44 -13.07 20.62
CA GLY A 329 -18.43 -13.57 21.59
C GLY A 329 -17.82 -14.46 22.68
N ARG A 330 -16.53 -14.26 23.00
CA ARG A 330 -15.80 -15.02 24.05
C ARG A 330 -15.63 -14.18 25.30
N LEU A 331 -15.63 -14.84 26.45
CA LEU A 331 -15.31 -14.17 27.72
C LEU A 331 -13.80 -14.00 27.88
N TYR A 332 -13.40 -12.80 28.24
CA TYR A 332 -11.99 -12.55 28.57
C TYR A 332 -11.67 -13.21 29.91
N PRO A 333 -10.58 -14.00 30.06
CA PRO A 333 -10.23 -14.61 31.31
C PRO A 333 -9.89 -13.54 32.34
N LEU A 334 -10.63 -13.51 33.43
CA LEU A 334 -10.29 -12.68 34.58
C LEU A 334 -9.05 -13.30 35.24
N SER A 335 -7.94 -12.56 35.22
CA SER A 335 -6.69 -12.93 35.90
C SER A 335 -6.82 -12.91 37.40
#